data_ae1f972bcaced800843a626d93e5a1e9
#
_entry.id   ae1f972bcaced800843a626d93e5a1e9
#
_cell.length_a   1.000
_cell.length_b   1.000
_cell.length_c   1.000
_cell.angle_alpha   90.00
_cell.angle_beta   90.00
_cell.angle_gamma   90.00
#
_symmetry.space_group_name_H-M   'P 1'
#
loop_
_entity.id
_entity.type
_entity.pdbx_description
1 polymer ?
#
loop_
_entity_poly.entity_id
_entity_poly.type
_entity_poly.pdbx_seq_one_letter_code
_entity_poly.pdbx_strand_id
1 'polypeptide(L)'
;MVTIASAENALKTLYLGVVSEQLNTHVNPLLAKIKQSTTDVWGKEVRKLVPYGANGGIGAGTEDGLLPAPAGNNYEQFQLTLKNLYGTIEISDKAMRASANNSGAFVNLLNAEMEGLVKASKFNFGRMLFGDGSGVLATVSSATGNVLTLDSVKNVMEGMVVDVLDSDGVSKVASRRITIVDRTAKSITLSGAAIAASTIAEDDVITVQGSFNKEITGLGAIFSDSDYLYGLKRSDNKWLSPKSYAATSGAIDDATIQKVIDEMEDVSGSSADFIVCSSGVRRAYQKYLAQNRTNVDVMNLEGGFKAISYNGIPVVTDRFAPEGNMYILNTSEFTLH
;
A
#
# COMPACT_ATOMS: atom_id res chain seq x y z
N MET A 1 -2.48 2.19 44.67
CA MET A 1 -1.26 2.77 44.07
C MET A 1 -1.36 2.52 42.58
N VAL A 2 -1.50 3.57 41.79
CA VAL A 2 -1.59 3.42 40.32
C VAL A 2 -0.17 3.10 39.83
N THR A 3 0.01 1.92 39.27
CA THR A 3 1.29 1.50 38.71
C THR A 3 1.46 2.03 37.29
N ILE A 4 2.71 2.25 36.87
CA ILE A 4 3.05 2.70 35.51
C ILE A 4 2.39 1.81 34.44
N ALA A 5 2.27 0.49 34.69
CA ALA A 5 1.60 -0.45 33.81
C ALA A 5 0.09 -0.18 33.62
N SER A 6 -0.61 0.34 34.65
CA SER A 6 -2.03 0.70 34.52
C SER A 6 -2.24 2.01 33.78
N ALA A 7 -1.30 2.96 33.96
CA ALA A 7 -1.27 4.21 33.20
C ALA A 7 -0.89 3.97 31.72
N GLU A 8 0.00 3.02 31.45
CA GLU A 8 0.41 2.62 30.12
C GLU A 8 -0.74 2.05 29.29
N ASN A 9 -1.61 1.22 29.90
CA ASN A 9 -2.80 0.69 29.23
C ASN A 9 -3.87 1.76 28.96
N ALA A 10 -4.05 2.72 29.88
CA ALA A 10 -4.98 3.82 29.68
C ALA A 10 -4.47 4.79 28.59
N LEU A 11 -3.18 5.07 28.54
CA LEU A 11 -2.55 5.86 27.48
C LEU A 11 -2.63 5.16 26.13
N LYS A 12 -2.35 3.86 26.07
CA LYS A 12 -2.50 3.07 24.82
C LYS A 12 -3.91 3.15 24.24
N THR A 13 -4.94 3.02 25.06
CA THR A 13 -6.33 3.05 24.60
C THR A 13 -6.75 4.42 24.07
N LEU A 14 -6.33 5.49 24.73
CA LEU A 14 -6.66 6.86 24.32
C LEU A 14 -5.99 7.25 22.99
N TYR A 15 -4.71 6.93 22.85
CA TYR A 15 -3.94 7.29 21.66
C TYR A 15 -4.22 6.37 20.46
N LEU A 16 -4.61 5.12 20.66
CA LEU A 16 -4.98 4.22 19.57
C LEU A 16 -6.21 4.75 18.81
N GLY A 17 -7.20 5.28 19.53
CA GLY A 17 -8.38 5.92 18.92
C GLY A 17 -8.00 7.11 18.05
N VAL A 18 -7.16 8.01 18.56
CA VAL A 18 -6.69 9.19 17.82
C VAL A 18 -5.84 8.81 16.61
N VAL A 19 -4.96 7.84 16.73
CA VAL A 19 -4.14 7.33 15.61
C VAL A 19 -5.04 6.71 14.54
N SER A 20 -5.99 5.87 14.92
CA SER A 20 -6.93 5.26 13.99
C SER A 20 -7.76 6.31 13.24
N GLU A 21 -8.32 7.31 13.95
CA GLU A 21 -9.10 8.37 13.34
C GLU A 21 -8.25 9.25 12.39
N GLN A 22 -7.03 9.57 12.77
CA GLN A 22 -6.12 10.34 11.92
C GLN A 22 -5.56 9.55 10.74
N LEU A 23 -5.42 8.23 10.83
CA LEU A 23 -5.08 7.38 9.69
C LEU A 23 -6.19 7.41 8.64
N ASN A 24 -7.44 7.50 9.08
CA ASN A 24 -8.59 7.41 8.21
C ASN A 24 -8.92 8.70 7.45
N THR A 25 -8.55 9.87 7.93
CA THR A 25 -9.19 11.12 7.45
C THR A 25 -8.40 11.98 6.48
N HIS A 26 -7.06 11.91 6.36
CA HIS A 26 -6.36 12.97 5.62
C HIS A 26 -5.12 12.56 4.80
N VAL A 27 -4.80 11.30 4.60
CA VAL A 27 -3.45 10.96 4.13
C VAL A 27 -3.37 10.24 2.79
N ASN A 28 -4.38 9.47 2.45
CA ASN A 28 -4.33 8.65 1.25
C ASN A 28 -5.68 8.66 0.54
N PRO A 29 -5.76 9.21 -0.68
CA PRO A 29 -6.99 9.24 -1.46
C PRO A 29 -7.60 7.86 -1.70
N LEU A 30 -6.75 6.84 -1.86
CA LEU A 30 -7.19 5.46 -2.04
C LEU A 30 -7.86 4.93 -0.76
N LEU A 31 -7.27 5.16 0.41
CA LEU A 31 -7.85 4.74 1.69
C LEU A 31 -9.22 5.38 1.97
N ALA A 32 -9.40 6.63 1.57
CA ALA A 32 -10.67 7.34 1.72
C ALA A 32 -11.80 6.74 0.89
N LYS A 33 -11.48 5.99 -0.18
CA LYS A 33 -12.45 5.35 -1.08
C LYS A 33 -12.71 3.88 -0.73
N ILE A 34 -11.72 3.17 -0.20
CA ILE A 34 -11.84 1.75 0.13
C ILE A 34 -12.70 1.58 1.39
N LYS A 35 -13.62 0.62 1.35
CA LYS A 35 -14.41 0.24 2.53
C LYS A 35 -13.53 -0.40 3.59
N GLN A 36 -13.81 -0.10 4.85
CA GLN A 36 -13.17 -0.72 6.01
C GLN A 36 -14.19 -1.62 6.70
N SER A 37 -13.79 -2.85 7.03
CA SER A 37 -14.67 -3.81 7.69
C SER A 37 -13.91 -4.59 8.75
N THR A 38 -14.59 -4.85 9.86
CA THR A 38 -14.13 -5.74 10.94
C THR A 38 -15.01 -6.99 11.08
N THR A 39 -16.03 -7.13 10.23
CA THR A 39 -17.10 -8.14 10.43
C THR A 39 -16.67 -9.56 10.06
N ASP A 40 -15.75 -9.73 9.13
CA ASP A 40 -15.33 -11.06 8.64
C ASP A 40 -14.00 -11.54 9.24
N VAL A 41 -13.59 -10.94 10.36
CA VAL A 41 -12.32 -11.23 11.02
C VAL A 41 -12.51 -12.25 12.15
N TRP A 42 -11.95 -13.44 12.00
CA TRP A 42 -12.00 -14.52 12.99
C TRP A 42 -10.59 -14.93 13.42
N GLY A 43 -10.15 -14.47 14.57
CA GLY A 43 -8.85 -14.84 15.12
C GLY A 43 -7.66 -14.33 14.31
N LYS A 44 -6.90 -15.22 13.67
CA LYS A 44 -5.65 -14.89 12.95
C LYS A 44 -5.83 -14.67 11.44
N GLU A 45 -6.98 -15.08 10.91
CA GLU A 45 -7.21 -15.14 9.47
C GLU A 45 -8.57 -14.56 9.11
N VAL A 46 -8.64 -13.98 7.92
CA VAL A 46 -9.89 -13.65 7.24
C VAL A 46 -10.09 -14.69 6.16
N ARG A 47 -11.25 -15.34 6.15
CA ARG A 47 -11.64 -16.28 5.10
C ARG A 47 -12.89 -15.77 4.43
N LYS A 48 -12.78 -15.49 3.13
CA LYS A 48 -13.90 -14.97 2.34
C LYS A 48 -14.23 -15.93 1.22
N LEU A 49 -15.49 -16.37 1.17
CA LEU A 49 -16.00 -17.18 0.07
C LEU A 49 -16.25 -16.27 -1.13
N VAL A 50 -15.69 -16.63 -2.27
CA VAL A 50 -15.81 -15.86 -3.51
C VAL A 50 -16.48 -16.73 -4.56
N PRO A 51 -17.70 -16.37 -5.02
CA PRO A 51 -18.29 -17.03 -6.17
C PRO A 51 -17.55 -16.62 -7.44
N TYR A 52 -17.36 -17.57 -8.35
CA TYR A 52 -16.76 -17.28 -9.66
C TYR A 52 -17.48 -18.02 -10.79
N GLY A 53 -17.38 -17.47 -12.00
CA GLY A 53 -18.04 -18.01 -13.16
C GLY A 53 -19.58 -17.93 -13.09
N ALA A 54 -20.24 -18.76 -13.86
CA ALA A 54 -21.69 -18.82 -13.94
C ALA A 54 -22.22 -20.20 -13.56
N ASN A 55 -23.49 -20.26 -13.11
CA ASN A 55 -24.19 -21.51 -12.95
C ASN A 55 -24.53 -22.09 -14.34
N GLY A 56 -24.04 -23.30 -14.63
CA GLY A 56 -24.24 -23.94 -15.93
C GLY A 56 -25.63 -24.55 -16.16
N GLY A 57 -26.53 -24.48 -15.20
CA GLY A 57 -27.89 -25.06 -15.29
C GLY A 57 -28.89 -24.25 -16.13
N ILE A 58 -28.42 -23.23 -16.88
CA ILE A 58 -29.28 -22.38 -17.72
C ILE A 58 -29.13 -22.79 -19.19
N GLY A 59 -30.26 -23.02 -19.86
CA GLY A 59 -30.32 -23.30 -21.29
C GLY A 59 -31.67 -22.94 -21.87
N ALA A 60 -31.70 -22.62 -23.14
CA ALA A 60 -32.94 -22.48 -23.89
C ALA A 60 -33.42 -23.89 -24.33
N GLY A 61 -34.73 -24.09 -24.35
CA GLY A 61 -35.35 -25.35 -24.76
C GLY A 61 -36.63 -25.13 -25.54
N THR A 62 -37.15 -26.20 -26.12
CA THR A 62 -38.50 -26.23 -26.70
C THR A 62 -39.52 -26.64 -25.65
N GLU A 63 -40.79 -26.42 -25.93
CA GLU A 63 -41.87 -26.72 -24.97
C GLU A 63 -41.87 -28.19 -24.51
N ASP A 64 -41.54 -29.11 -25.44
CA ASP A 64 -41.51 -30.56 -25.20
C ASP A 64 -40.07 -31.10 -25.01
N GLY A 65 -39.06 -30.22 -24.91
CA GLY A 65 -37.67 -30.60 -24.82
C GLY A 65 -37.21 -31.01 -23.43
N LEU A 66 -36.04 -31.67 -23.37
CA LEU A 66 -35.39 -31.97 -22.11
C LEU A 66 -34.90 -30.66 -21.45
N LEU A 67 -35.09 -30.55 -20.13
CA LEU A 67 -34.55 -29.45 -19.35
C LEU A 67 -33.00 -29.47 -19.36
N PRO A 68 -32.34 -28.30 -19.24
CA PRO A 68 -30.89 -28.24 -19.11
C PRO A 68 -30.41 -29.12 -17.94
N ALA A 69 -29.23 -29.71 -18.07
CA ALA A 69 -28.62 -30.46 -16.98
C ALA A 69 -28.35 -29.54 -15.81
N PRO A 70 -28.71 -29.94 -14.58
CA PRO A 70 -28.44 -29.12 -13.39
C PRO A 70 -26.92 -28.95 -13.17
N ALA A 71 -26.48 -27.74 -12.87
CA ALA A 71 -25.12 -27.42 -12.49
C ALA A 71 -25.09 -26.56 -11.23
N GLY A 72 -24.05 -26.73 -10.42
CA GLY A 72 -23.84 -25.92 -9.21
C GLY A 72 -23.16 -24.58 -9.49
N ASN A 73 -23.20 -23.71 -8.51
CA ASN A 73 -22.35 -22.52 -8.48
C ASN A 73 -20.91 -22.91 -8.14
N ASN A 74 -19.95 -22.15 -8.67
CA ASN A 74 -18.54 -22.34 -8.35
C ASN A 74 -18.14 -21.38 -7.23
N TYR A 75 -17.39 -21.89 -6.26
CA TYR A 75 -16.91 -21.14 -5.12
C TYR A 75 -15.44 -21.42 -4.88
N GLU A 76 -14.67 -20.36 -4.57
CA GLU A 76 -13.32 -20.46 -4.06
C GLU A 76 -13.21 -19.68 -2.75
N GLN A 77 -12.18 -19.96 -1.95
CA GLN A 77 -11.99 -19.34 -0.66
C GLN A 77 -10.70 -18.52 -0.65
N PHE A 78 -10.82 -17.20 -0.47
CA PHE A 78 -9.67 -16.35 -0.15
C PHE A 78 -9.28 -16.53 1.31
N GLN A 79 -7.99 -16.68 1.53
CA GLN A 79 -7.39 -16.77 2.85
C GLN A 79 -6.36 -15.65 3.03
N LEU A 80 -6.62 -14.75 3.97
CA LEU A 80 -5.74 -13.65 4.30
C LEU A 80 -5.31 -13.76 5.77
N THR A 81 -4.02 -13.59 6.02
CA THR A 81 -3.50 -13.48 7.38
C THR A 81 -3.51 -12.04 7.83
N LEU A 82 -3.99 -11.79 9.05
CA LEU A 82 -3.93 -10.47 9.65
C LEU A 82 -2.49 -10.07 9.90
N LYS A 83 -2.19 -8.80 9.66
CA LYS A 83 -0.86 -8.20 9.86
C LYS A 83 -0.95 -7.14 10.95
N ASN A 84 0.12 -6.98 11.70
CA ASN A 84 0.19 -6.02 12.80
C ASN A 84 1.16 -4.89 12.44
N LEU A 85 0.75 -3.65 12.66
CA LEU A 85 1.63 -2.48 12.62
C LEU A 85 1.88 -1.99 14.03
N TYR A 86 3.13 -2.00 14.45
CA TYR A 86 3.56 -1.56 15.78
C TYR A 86 4.26 -0.22 15.70
N GLY A 87 4.02 0.61 16.71
CA GLY A 87 4.78 1.82 16.96
C GLY A 87 5.15 1.88 18.43
N THR A 88 6.42 2.12 18.75
CA THR A 88 6.92 2.19 20.11
C THR A 88 7.59 3.53 20.38
N ILE A 89 7.37 4.07 21.56
CA ILE A 89 8.04 5.27 22.09
C ILE A 89 8.72 4.86 23.38
N GLU A 90 9.99 5.21 23.51
CA GLU A 90 10.75 5.03 24.73
C GLU A 90 11.20 6.41 25.25
N ILE A 91 10.83 6.72 26.49
CA ILE A 91 11.25 7.95 27.18
C ILE A 91 12.01 7.52 28.43
N SER A 92 13.25 7.98 28.58
CA SER A 92 14.07 7.62 29.73
C SER A 92 13.53 8.22 31.04
N ASP A 93 13.59 7.46 32.12
CA ASP A 93 13.19 7.91 33.48
C ASP A 93 13.93 9.19 33.94
N LYS A 94 15.18 9.35 33.51
CA LYS A 94 15.96 10.56 33.73
C LYS A 94 15.34 11.79 33.03
N ALA A 95 14.85 11.62 31.79
CA ALA A 95 14.15 12.67 31.06
C ALA A 95 12.80 12.99 31.74
N MET A 96 12.08 11.96 32.21
CA MET A 96 10.86 12.14 33.00
C MET A 96 11.12 12.94 34.30
N ARG A 97 12.13 12.58 35.06
CA ARG A 97 12.47 13.25 36.33
C ARG A 97 13.01 14.67 36.10
N ALA A 98 13.80 14.90 35.07
CA ALA A 98 14.29 16.22 34.72
C ALA A 98 13.16 17.16 34.30
N SER A 99 12.09 16.63 33.72
CA SER A 99 10.89 17.36 33.31
C SER A 99 9.84 17.50 34.42
N ALA A 100 9.94 16.74 35.53
CA ALA A 100 9.00 16.79 36.65
C ALA A 100 8.91 18.17 37.30
N ASN A 101 10.01 18.97 37.28
CA ASN A 101 10.03 20.34 37.74
C ASN A 101 9.60 21.37 36.68
N ASN A 102 9.33 20.92 35.44
CA ASN A 102 8.88 21.73 34.33
C ASN A 102 7.87 20.95 33.51
N SER A 103 6.66 20.79 34.05
CA SER A 103 5.58 19.99 33.48
C SER A 103 5.27 20.32 32.01
N GLY A 104 5.52 21.55 31.59
CA GLY A 104 5.36 21.98 30.21
C GLY A 104 6.36 21.36 29.24
N ALA A 105 7.62 21.14 29.65
CA ALA A 105 8.64 20.55 28.78
C ALA A 105 8.40 19.06 28.55
N PHE A 106 7.97 18.30 29.59
CA PHE A 106 7.66 16.87 29.44
C PHE A 106 6.43 16.64 28.56
N VAL A 107 5.36 17.41 28.77
CA VAL A 107 4.15 17.31 27.93
C VAL A 107 4.50 17.62 26.48
N ASN A 108 5.33 18.62 26.22
CA ASN A 108 5.76 18.95 24.86
C ASN A 108 6.60 17.84 24.22
N LEU A 109 7.51 17.20 24.97
CA LEU A 109 8.34 16.09 24.44
C LEU A 109 7.47 14.89 24.12
N LEU A 110 6.59 14.47 25.01
CA LEU A 110 5.68 13.34 24.78
C LEU A 110 4.78 13.62 23.56
N ASN A 111 4.19 14.81 23.49
CA ASN A 111 3.33 15.18 22.37
C ASN A 111 4.12 15.19 21.06
N ALA A 112 5.34 15.72 21.05
CA ALA A 112 6.18 15.73 19.85
C ALA A 112 6.55 14.31 19.37
N GLU A 113 6.89 13.40 20.29
CA GLU A 113 7.18 12.00 19.98
C GLU A 113 5.91 11.28 19.47
N MET A 114 4.76 11.53 20.09
CA MET A 114 3.47 10.96 19.63
C MET A 114 3.10 11.46 18.25
N GLU A 115 3.22 12.76 17.97
CA GLU A 115 2.98 13.31 16.64
C GLU A 115 3.95 12.73 15.59
N GLY A 116 5.21 12.57 15.98
CA GLY A 116 6.23 11.93 15.14
C GLY A 116 5.85 10.48 14.79
N LEU A 117 5.41 9.71 15.79
CA LEU A 117 4.96 8.33 15.61
C LEU A 117 3.72 8.24 14.70
N VAL A 118 2.74 9.13 14.89
CA VAL A 118 1.55 9.21 14.05
C VAL A 118 1.94 9.52 12.59
N LYS A 119 2.84 10.47 12.36
CA LYS A 119 3.35 10.79 11.01
C LYS A 119 4.05 9.60 10.37
N ALA A 120 4.90 8.90 11.12
CA ALA A 120 5.60 7.71 10.64
C ALA A 120 4.63 6.56 10.33
N SER A 121 3.62 6.34 11.17
CA SER A 121 2.59 5.33 10.96
C SER A 121 1.77 5.62 9.70
N LYS A 122 1.36 6.87 9.51
CA LYS A 122 0.66 7.32 8.29
C LYS A 122 1.47 7.07 7.03
N PHE A 123 2.75 7.39 7.06
CA PHE A 123 3.65 7.17 5.95
C PHE A 123 3.76 5.68 5.62
N ASN A 124 4.04 4.84 6.61
CA ASN A 124 4.19 3.39 6.41
C ASN A 124 2.88 2.75 5.94
N PHE A 125 1.75 3.12 6.53
CA PHE A 125 0.46 2.57 6.13
C PHE A 125 0.09 2.97 4.69
N GLY A 126 0.28 4.24 4.31
CA GLY A 126 0.03 4.69 2.94
C GLY A 126 0.89 3.97 1.91
N ARG A 127 2.15 3.70 2.24
CA ARG A 127 3.07 2.91 1.40
C ARG A 127 2.61 1.45 1.27
N MET A 128 2.21 0.83 2.39
CA MET A 128 1.77 -0.57 2.41
C MET A 128 0.54 -0.83 1.52
N LEU A 129 -0.35 0.15 1.33
CA LEU A 129 -1.51 0.02 0.44
C LEU A 129 -1.12 -0.22 -1.02
N PHE A 130 0.05 0.26 -1.45
CA PHE A 130 0.60 0.04 -2.79
C PHE A 130 1.66 -1.07 -2.82
N GLY A 131 2.01 -1.64 -1.66
CA GLY A 131 2.98 -2.71 -1.53
C GLY A 131 2.44 -4.08 -1.94
N ASP A 132 3.33 -5.04 -2.04
CA ASP A 132 3.04 -6.44 -2.33
C ASP A 132 2.94 -7.33 -1.07
N GLY A 133 3.21 -6.77 0.10
CA GLY A 133 3.26 -7.46 1.38
C GLY A 133 4.65 -7.97 1.78
N SER A 134 5.64 -7.86 0.89
CA SER A 134 7.04 -8.23 1.18
C SER A 134 7.70 -7.29 2.18
N GLY A 135 7.24 -6.03 2.25
CA GLY A 135 7.84 -4.99 3.08
C GLY A 135 9.08 -4.35 2.48
N VAL A 136 9.42 -4.66 1.23
CA VAL A 136 10.56 -4.09 0.53
C VAL A 136 10.31 -2.61 0.24
N LEU A 137 11.24 -1.75 0.70
CA LEU A 137 11.23 -0.31 0.46
C LEU A 137 11.92 0.05 -0.86
N ALA A 138 13.04 -0.62 -1.10
CA ALA A 138 13.93 -0.42 -2.25
C ALA A 138 14.92 -1.58 -2.36
N THR A 139 15.53 -1.70 -3.52
CA THR A 139 16.59 -2.66 -3.82
C THR A 139 17.93 -1.93 -3.90
N VAL A 140 18.99 -2.56 -3.39
CA VAL A 140 20.34 -2.01 -3.41
C VAL A 140 20.95 -2.18 -4.79
N SER A 141 21.39 -1.08 -5.42
CA SER A 141 22.15 -1.13 -6.68
C SER A 141 23.66 -1.19 -6.43
N SER A 142 24.14 -0.55 -5.36
CA SER A 142 25.54 -0.63 -4.93
C SER A 142 25.70 -0.20 -3.48
N ALA A 143 26.78 -0.64 -2.83
CA ALA A 143 27.10 -0.30 -1.46
C ALA A 143 28.57 0.12 -1.32
N THR A 144 28.83 1.22 -0.59
CA THR A 144 30.16 1.69 -0.24
C THR A 144 30.18 2.10 1.23
N GLY A 145 30.66 1.20 2.09
CA GLY A 145 30.60 1.38 3.54
C GLY A 145 29.13 1.55 3.99
N ASN A 146 28.84 2.66 4.65
CA ASN A 146 27.47 2.95 5.13
C ASN A 146 26.58 3.65 4.10
N VAL A 147 27.09 3.94 2.90
CA VAL A 147 26.33 4.59 1.83
C VAL A 147 25.82 3.51 0.86
N LEU A 148 24.49 3.43 0.72
CA LEU A 148 23.82 2.51 -0.19
C LEU A 148 23.13 3.30 -1.30
N THR A 149 23.43 2.95 -2.54
CA THR A 149 22.71 3.46 -3.72
C THR A 149 21.55 2.52 -4.00
N LEU A 150 20.36 3.07 -4.22
CA LEU A 150 19.11 2.34 -4.35
C LEU A 150 18.51 2.54 -5.73
N ASP A 151 17.65 1.62 -6.14
CA ASP A 151 16.78 1.78 -7.31
C ASP A 151 15.84 2.98 -7.14
N SER A 152 15.30 3.16 -5.92
CA SER A 152 14.40 4.26 -5.56
C SER A 152 14.55 4.68 -4.10
N VAL A 153 14.48 5.98 -3.84
CA VAL A 153 14.44 6.56 -2.48
C VAL A 153 13.05 7.11 -2.12
N LYS A 154 12.02 6.72 -2.87
CA LYS A 154 10.66 7.24 -2.71
C LYS A 154 10.04 6.85 -1.37
N ASN A 155 10.27 5.61 -0.96
CA ASN A 155 9.68 5.02 0.23
C ASN A 155 10.58 5.09 1.47
N VAL A 156 11.68 5.84 1.42
CA VAL A 156 12.61 6.01 2.53
C VAL A 156 12.63 7.45 3.03
N MET A 157 12.86 7.62 4.32
CA MET A 157 13.02 8.92 4.98
C MET A 157 14.12 8.87 6.03
N GLU A 158 14.71 10.03 6.30
CA GLU A 158 15.64 10.20 7.42
C GLU A 158 14.95 9.81 8.73
N GLY A 159 15.68 9.12 9.59
CA GLY A 159 15.17 8.69 10.90
C GLY A 159 14.55 7.30 10.89
N MET A 160 14.18 6.72 9.75
CA MET A 160 13.70 5.34 9.68
C MET A 160 14.80 4.37 10.11
N VAL A 161 14.39 3.32 10.84
CA VAL A 161 15.25 2.20 11.17
C VAL A 161 14.95 1.07 10.20
N VAL A 162 15.98 0.59 9.53
CA VAL A 162 15.86 -0.37 8.44
C VAL A 162 16.78 -1.58 8.66
N ASP A 163 16.37 -2.69 8.05
CA ASP A 163 17.17 -3.90 7.88
C ASP A 163 17.56 -4.02 6.41
N VAL A 164 18.77 -4.54 6.17
CA VAL A 164 19.24 -4.95 4.83
C VAL A 164 19.30 -6.46 4.82
N LEU A 165 18.60 -7.08 3.90
CA LEU A 165 18.47 -8.52 3.76
C LEU A 165 18.85 -8.92 2.34
N ASP A 166 19.24 -10.18 2.14
CA ASP A 166 19.31 -10.73 0.79
C ASP A 166 17.89 -11.06 0.24
N SER A 167 17.83 -11.53 -0.99
CA SER A 167 16.58 -11.92 -1.66
C SER A 167 15.81 -13.02 -0.92
N ASP A 168 16.50 -13.86 -0.16
CA ASP A 168 15.92 -14.95 0.62
C ASP A 168 15.45 -14.51 2.01
N GLY A 169 15.68 -13.23 2.36
CA GLY A 169 15.28 -12.64 3.64
C GLY A 169 16.26 -12.88 4.78
N VAL A 170 17.50 -13.30 4.47
CA VAL A 170 18.54 -13.45 5.49
C VAL A 170 19.14 -12.07 5.80
N SER A 171 19.12 -11.70 7.07
CA SER A 171 19.61 -10.38 7.50
C SER A 171 21.11 -10.27 7.36
N LYS A 172 21.56 -9.28 6.59
CA LYS A 172 22.97 -8.88 6.46
C LYS A 172 23.35 -7.73 7.37
N VAL A 173 22.43 -6.79 7.54
CA VAL A 173 22.59 -5.64 8.43
C VAL A 173 21.24 -5.35 9.08
N ALA A 174 21.19 -5.35 10.39
CA ALA A 174 19.95 -5.17 11.14
C ALA A 174 19.93 -3.84 11.90
N SER A 175 18.73 -3.26 12.02
CA SER A 175 18.41 -2.14 12.92
C SER A 175 19.31 -0.92 12.75
N ARG A 176 19.58 -0.51 11.51
CA ARG A 176 20.34 0.69 11.22
C ARG A 176 19.41 1.87 10.90
N ARG A 177 19.68 3.00 11.55
CA ARG A 177 18.93 4.23 11.29
C ARG A 177 19.46 4.91 10.02
N ILE A 178 18.56 5.38 9.16
CA ILE A 178 18.89 6.23 8.03
C ILE A 178 19.19 7.64 8.56
N THR A 179 20.37 8.14 8.29
CA THR A 179 20.83 9.47 8.71
C THR A 179 20.69 10.52 7.63
N ILE A 180 20.91 10.12 6.37
CA ILE A 180 20.86 11.01 5.20
C ILE A 180 20.14 10.28 4.07
N VAL A 181 19.29 10.99 3.35
CA VAL A 181 18.66 10.53 2.10
C VAL A 181 19.02 11.52 1.00
N ASP A 182 19.85 11.12 0.05
CA ASP A 182 20.13 11.90 -1.16
C ASP A 182 19.18 11.45 -2.29
N ARG A 183 18.23 12.32 -2.60
CA ARG A 183 17.23 12.06 -3.65
C ARG A 183 17.77 12.19 -5.06
N THR A 184 18.85 12.92 -5.25
CA THR A 184 19.49 13.13 -6.54
C THR A 184 20.36 11.94 -6.91
N ALA A 185 21.22 11.51 -5.96
CA ALA A 185 22.09 10.34 -6.11
C ALA A 185 21.33 9.01 -5.87
N LYS A 186 20.05 9.06 -5.46
CA LYS A 186 19.25 7.90 -5.02
C LYS A 186 19.99 7.07 -3.97
N SER A 187 20.61 7.73 -3.00
CA SER A 187 21.39 7.03 -1.98
C SER A 187 20.93 7.34 -0.57
N ILE A 188 21.19 6.42 0.34
CA ILE A 188 20.97 6.56 1.77
C ILE A 188 22.27 6.34 2.52
N THR A 189 22.42 6.99 3.67
CA THR A 189 23.53 6.74 4.59
C THR A 189 22.97 6.11 5.88
N LEU A 190 23.53 4.97 6.25
CA LEU A 190 23.17 4.24 7.46
C LEU A 190 24.03 4.67 8.65
N SER A 191 23.44 4.70 9.84
CA SER A 191 24.15 4.98 11.09
C SER A 191 25.02 3.80 11.54
N GLY A 192 25.94 4.06 12.47
CA GLY A 192 26.73 3.06 13.17
C GLY A 192 28.10 2.78 12.53
N ALA A 193 28.76 1.68 12.93
CA ALA A 193 30.09 1.32 12.44
C ALA A 193 30.09 1.05 10.92
N ALA A 194 31.23 1.28 10.29
CA ALA A 194 31.40 1.05 8.86
C ALA A 194 31.06 -0.40 8.49
N ILE A 195 30.28 -0.57 7.44
CA ILE A 195 29.89 -1.87 6.90
C ILE A 195 31.02 -2.35 5.98
N ALA A 196 31.43 -3.61 6.13
CA ALA A 196 32.47 -4.18 5.28
C ALA A 196 32.00 -4.26 3.81
N ALA A 197 32.88 -4.00 2.87
CA ALA A 197 32.57 -3.86 1.45
C ALA A 197 31.87 -5.08 0.80
N SER A 198 32.02 -6.28 1.37
CA SER A 198 31.42 -7.51 0.86
C SER A 198 30.13 -7.94 1.58
N THR A 199 29.68 -7.15 2.56
CA THR A 199 28.50 -7.53 3.37
C THR A 199 27.19 -7.34 2.61
N ILE A 200 27.07 -6.23 1.89
CA ILE A 200 25.90 -5.86 1.12
C ILE A 200 26.21 -6.01 -0.36
N ALA A 201 25.36 -6.75 -1.07
CA ALA A 201 25.48 -7.00 -2.50
C ALA A 201 24.46 -6.18 -3.30
N GLU A 202 24.61 -6.18 -4.61
CA GLU A 202 23.56 -5.78 -5.55
C GLU A 202 22.37 -6.73 -5.39
N ASP A 203 21.18 -6.23 -5.58
CA ASP A 203 19.90 -6.91 -5.40
C ASP A 203 19.50 -7.22 -3.93
N ASP A 204 20.31 -6.86 -2.94
CA ASP A 204 19.86 -6.89 -1.55
C ASP A 204 18.70 -5.92 -1.33
N VAL A 205 17.77 -6.30 -0.47
CA VAL A 205 16.56 -5.54 -0.22
C VAL A 205 16.61 -4.79 1.10
N ILE A 206 16.02 -3.61 1.11
CA ILE A 206 15.87 -2.79 2.32
C ILE A 206 14.42 -2.85 2.77
N THR A 207 14.22 -3.15 4.06
CA THR A 207 12.91 -3.17 4.70
C THR A 207 12.89 -2.29 5.95
N VAL A 208 11.70 -1.92 6.41
CA VAL A 208 11.56 -1.40 7.78
C VAL A 208 11.96 -2.50 8.75
N GLN A 209 12.55 -2.12 9.86
CA GLN A 209 13.03 -3.07 10.89
C GLN A 209 11.98 -4.15 11.20
N GLY A 210 12.37 -5.41 10.97
CA GLY A 210 11.56 -6.58 11.25
C GLY A 210 10.30 -6.76 10.39
N SER A 211 10.10 -5.97 9.32
CA SER A 211 8.87 -5.96 8.51
C SER A 211 8.89 -6.92 7.31
N PHE A 212 9.99 -7.61 7.02
CA PHE A 212 10.09 -8.49 5.87
C PHE A 212 8.99 -9.57 5.87
N ASN A 213 8.20 -9.64 4.79
CA ASN A 213 7.02 -10.51 4.61
C ASN A 213 5.92 -10.38 5.68
N LYS A 214 5.89 -9.26 6.42
CA LYS A 214 4.91 -9.03 7.50
C LYS A 214 3.99 -7.84 7.26
N GLU A 215 4.05 -7.23 6.09
CA GLU A 215 3.18 -6.11 5.73
C GLU A 215 1.86 -6.56 5.11
N ILE A 216 0.90 -5.63 4.99
CA ILE A 216 -0.40 -5.92 4.38
C ILE A 216 -0.23 -6.18 2.88
N THR A 217 -1.06 -7.06 2.35
CA THR A 217 -1.15 -7.34 0.92
C THR A 217 -1.92 -6.23 0.23
N GLY A 218 -1.21 -5.30 -0.39
CA GLY A 218 -1.78 -4.13 -1.08
C GLY A 218 -1.98 -4.33 -2.58
N LEU A 219 -2.18 -3.21 -3.31
CA LEU A 219 -2.37 -3.23 -4.77
C LEU A 219 -1.18 -3.87 -5.51
N GLY A 220 0.05 -3.70 -4.98
CA GLY A 220 1.23 -4.32 -5.58
C GLY A 220 1.12 -5.83 -5.70
N ALA A 221 0.57 -6.53 -4.70
CA ALA A 221 0.34 -7.96 -4.76
C ALA A 221 -0.79 -8.34 -5.72
N ILE A 222 -1.88 -7.54 -5.75
CA ILE A 222 -3.04 -7.81 -6.59
C ILE A 222 -2.65 -7.73 -8.07
N PHE A 223 -1.87 -6.72 -8.45
CA PHE A 223 -1.43 -6.46 -9.82
C PHE A 223 -0.06 -7.04 -10.17
N SER A 224 0.57 -7.82 -9.27
CA SER A 224 1.82 -8.52 -9.56
C SER A 224 1.58 -9.78 -10.38
N ASP A 225 2.64 -10.27 -11.04
CA ASP A 225 2.65 -11.56 -11.74
C ASP A 225 2.97 -12.74 -10.81
N SER A 226 2.85 -12.56 -9.48
CA SER A 226 3.14 -13.62 -8.53
C SER A 226 2.19 -14.81 -8.71
N ASP A 227 2.69 -16.03 -8.49
CA ASP A 227 1.93 -17.26 -8.69
C ASP A 227 0.73 -17.39 -7.76
N TYR A 228 0.78 -16.76 -6.60
CA TYR A 228 -0.24 -16.87 -5.56
C TYR A 228 -0.83 -15.52 -5.18
N LEU A 229 -2.15 -15.50 -4.99
CA LEU A 229 -2.88 -14.38 -4.40
C LEU A 229 -3.91 -14.94 -3.40
N TYR A 230 -3.90 -14.44 -2.17
CA TYR A 230 -4.84 -14.81 -1.09
C TYR A 230 -5.00 -16.33 -0.88
N GLY A 231 -3.88 -17.06 -1.02
CA GLY A 231 -3.84 -18.52 -0.86
C GLY A 231 -4.20 -19.32 -2.11
N LEU A 232 -4.68 -18.69 -3.18
CA LEU A 232 -5.03 -19.34 -4.43
C LEU A 232 -3.91 -19.19 -5.47
N LYS A 233 -3.69 -20.27 -6.23
CA LYS A 233 -2.73 -20.27 -7.32
C LYS A 233 -3.35 -19.71 -8.60
N ARG A 234 -2.71 -18.72 -9.19
CA ARG A 234 -3.22 -18.04 -10.41
C ARG A 234 -3.19 -18.92 -11.66
N SER A 235 -2.26 -19.90 -11.73
CA SER A 235 -2.25 -20.86 -12.85
C SER A 235 -3.53 -21.68 -12.93
N ASP A 236 -4.10 -22.01 -11.77
CA ASP A 236 -5.30 -22.84 -11.65
C ASP A 236 -6.57 -21.97 -11.68
N ASN A 237 -6.44 -20.70 -11.29
CA ASN A 237 -7.51 -19.70 -11.20
C ASN A 237 -7.22 -18.50 -12.11
N LYS A 238 -7.32 -18.68 -13.43
CA LYS A 238 -6.98 -17.62 -14.41
C LYS A 238 -7.79 -16.34 -14.26
N TRP A 239 -8.96 -16.38 -13.67
CA TRP A 239 -9.78 -15.21 -13.34
C TRP A 239 -9.15 -14.28 -12.28
N LEU A 240 -8.17 -14.78 -11.50
CA LEU A 240 -7.35 -13.99 -10.56
C LEU A 240 -6.17 -13.27 -11.22
N SER A 241 -5.90 -13.54 -12.49
CA SER A 241 -4.76 -12.93 -13.17
C SER A 241 -5.00 -11.44 -13.40
N PRO A 242 -4.04 -10.57 -13.02
CA PRO A 242 -4.19 -9.14 -13.20
C PRO A 242 -4.22 -8.78 -14.69
N LYS A 243 -4.92 -7.71 -15.01
CA LYS A 243 -4.87 -7.09 -16.33
C LYS A 243 -3.90 -5.92 -16.28
N SER A 244 -2.87 -5.97 -17.10
CA SER A 244 -1.83 -4.95 -17.20
C SER A 244 -1.60 -4.58 -18.65
N TYR A 245 -1.55 -3.28 -18.94
CA TYR A 245 -1.35 -2.74 -20.28
C TYR A 245 -0.17 -1.79 -20.26
N ALA A 246 0.78 -2.02 -21.17
CA ALA A 246 1.86 -1.08 -21.39
C ALA A 246 1.36 0.07 -22.28
N ALA A 247 1.60 1.30 -21.86
CA ALA A 247 1.36 2.46 -22.70
C ALA A 247 2.29 2.45 -23.90
N THR A 248 1.76 2.68 -25.08
CA THR A 248 2.54 2.70 -26.33
C THR A 248 3.62 3.79 -26.26
N SER A 249 4.87 3.43 -26.46
CA SER A 249 6.02 4.35 -26.37
C SER A 249 6.13 5.11 -25.04
N GLY A 250 5.58 4.58 -23.95
CA GLY A 250 5.58 5.23 -22.64
C GLY A 250 4.69 6.48 -22.55
N ALA A 251 3.84 6.74 -23.55
CA ALA A 251 2.89 7.84 -23.57
C ALA A 251 1.50 7.35 -23.16
N ILE A 252 0.85 8.12 -22.30
CA ILE A 252 -0.54 7.86 -21.92
C ILE A 252 -1.46 8.64 -22.87
N ASP A 253 -2.53 8.00 -23.34
CA ASP A 253 -3.57 8.58 -24.15
C ASP A 253 -4.97 8.15 -23.70
N ASP A 254 -6.00 8.84 -24.17
CA ASP A 254 -7.39 8.52 -23.86
C ASP A 254 -7.80 7.15 -24.38
N ALA A 255 -7.27 6.72 -25.52
CA ALA A 255 -7.59 5.43 -26.12
C ALA A 255 -7.10 4.27 -25.24
N THR A 256 -5.92 4.40 -24.64
CA THR A 256 -5.40 3.39 -23.71
C THR A 256 -6.23 3.33 -22.43
N ILE A 257 -6.62 4.47 -21.88
CA ILE A 257 -7.47 4.52 -20.67
C ILE A 257 -8.83 3.88 -20.98
N GLN A 258 -9.45 4.28 -22.10
CA GLN A 258 -10.75 3.75 -22.51
C GLN A 258 -10.70 2.24 -22.73
N LYS A 259 -9.68 1.74 -23.42
CA LYS A 259 -9.49 0.31 -23.64
C LYS A 259 -9.49 -0.48 -22.33
N VAL A 260 -8.82 0.01 -21.31
CA VAL A 260 -8.76 -0.66 -20.00
C VAL A 260 -10.14 -0.65 -19.33
N ILE A 261 -10.87 0.44 -19.42
CA ILE A 261 -12.24 0.55 -18.88
C ILE A 261 -13.18 -0.40 -19.59
N ASP A 262 -13.17 -0.39 -20.93
CA ASP A 262 -14.01 -1.25 -21.75
C ASP A 262 -13.75 -2.74 -21.44
N GLU A 263 -12.48 -3.14 -21.34
CA GLU A 263 -12.14 -4.52 -21.01
C GLU A 263 -12.54 -4.90 -19.58
N MET A 264 -12.50 -3.96 -18.63
CA MET A 264 -12.99 -4.20 -17.28
C MET A 264 -14.51 -4.44 -17.29
N GLU A 265 -15.26 -3.66 -18.06
CA GLU A 265 -16.71 -3.82 -18.22
C GLU A 265 -17.05 -5.11 -18.96
N ASP A 266 -16.36 -5.42 -20.05
CA ASP A 266 -16.60 -6.63 -20.86
C ASP A 266 -16.32 -7.93 -20.09
N VAL A 267 -15.25 -7.95 -19.28
CA VAL A 267 -14.81 -9.17 -18.59
C VAL A 267 -15.53 -9.37 -17.26
N SER A 268 -15.71 -8.30 -16.49
CA SER A 268 -16.25 -8.40 -15.12
C SER A 268 -17.67 -7.87 -14.97
N GLY A 269 -18.20 -7.13 -15.95
CA GLY A 269 -19.46 -6.39 -15.83
C GLY A 269 -19.39 -5.26 -14.80
N SER A 270 -18.19 -4.88 -14.39
CA SER A 270 -17.93 -3.91 -13.33
C SER A 270 -17.47 -2.59 -13.94
N SER A 271 -17.97 -1.45 -13.48
CA SER A 271 -17.54 -0.14 -13.96
C SER A 271 -16.44 0.45 -13.08
N ALA A 272 -15.50 1.17 -13.69
CA ALA A 272 -14.48 1.91 -12.97
C ALA A 272 -15.08 3.14 -12.27
N ASP A 273 -14.72 3.36 -11.01
CA ASP A 273 -15.16 4.52 -10.22
C ASP A 273 -14.00 5.42 -9.77
N PHE A 274 -12.76 4.92 -9.87
CA PHE A 274 -11.59 5.62 -9.34
C PHE A 274 -10.32 5.29 -10.12
N ILE A 275 -9.57 6.33 -10.47
CA ILE A 275 -8.26 6.21 -11.13
C ILE A 275 -7.21 6.82 -10.21
N VAL A 276 -6.21 6.03 -9.83
CA VAL A 276 -5.08 6.50 -9.03
C VAL A 276 -3.77 6.29 -9.76
N CYS A 277 -2.92 7.31 -9.78
CA CYS A 277 -1.67 7.27 -10.53
C CYS A 277 -0.53 7.99 -9.82
N SER A 278 0.70 7.77 -10.32
CA SER A 278 1.85 8.55 -9.90
C SER A 278 1.80 9.99 -10.46
N SER A 279 2.51 10.90 -9.79
CA SER A 279 2.57 12.32 -10.22
C SER A 279 3.17 12.49 -11.61
N GLY A 280 4.08 11.59 -12.03
CA GLY A 280 4.66 11.57 -13.38
C GLY A 280 3.61 11.28 -14.44
N VAL A 281 2.80 10.24 -14.22
CA VAL A 281 1.73 9.85 -15.13
C VAL A 281 0.67 10.96 -15.24
N ARG A 282 0.28 11.58 -14.12
CA ARG A 282 -0.64 12.73 -14.17
C ARG A 282 -0.11 13.86 -15.02
N ARG A 283 1.18 14.23 -14.86
CA ARG A 283 1.79 15.27 -15.69
C ARG A 283 1.81 14.90 -17.18
N ALA A 284 2.11 13.64 -17.48
CA ALA A 284 2.06 13.13 -18.86
C ALA A 284 0.66 13.23 -19.44
N TYR A 285 -0.35 12.84 -18.68
CA TYR A 285 -1.75 12.95 -19.10
C TYR A 285 -2.20 14.40 -19.27
N GLN A 286 -1.85 15.30 -18.36
CA GLN A 286 -2.12 16.73 -18.52
C GLN A 286 -1.48 17.32 -19.78
N LYS A 287 -0.24 16.91 -20.09
CA LYS A 287 0.46 17.33 -21.31
C LYS A 287 -0.28 16.82 -22.56
N TYR A 288 -0.74 15.58 -22.55
CA TYR A 288 -1.55 15.01 -23.64
C TYR A 288 -2.85 15.81 -23.87
N LEU A 289 -3.61 16.07 -22.81
CA LEU A 289 -4.84 16.88 -22.89
C LEU A 289 -4.57 18.28 -23.44
N ALA A 290 -3.53 18.95 -22.96
CA ALA A 290 -3.14 20.28 -23.43
C ALA A 290 -2.73 20.29 -24.91
N GLN A 291 -2.03 19.26 -25.39
CA GLN A 291 -1.62 19.13 -26.79
C GLN A 291 -2.81 18.89 -27.72
N ASN A 292 -3.81 18.14 -27.27
CA ASN A 292 -5.01 17.83 -28.04
C ASN A 292 -6.12 18.88 -27.89
N ARG A 293 -5.84 20.00 -27.19
CA ARG A 293 -6.82 21.08 -26.92
C ARG A 293 -8.12 20.56 -26.25
N THR A 294 -8.02 19.48 -25.51
CA THR A 294 -9.16 18.91 -24.81
C THR A 294 -9.47 19.76 -23.56
N ASN A 295 -10.74 19.97 -23.29
CA ASN A 295 -11.15 20.69 -22.08
C ASN A 295 -10.78 19.85 -20.85
N VAL A 296 -10.03 20.43 -19.91
CA VAL A 296 -9.66 19.74 -18.68
C VAL A 296 -10.80 19.90 -17.67
N ASP A 297 -11.56 18.86 -17.49
CA ASP A 297 -12.61 18.83 -16.48
C ASP A 297 -12.01 18.54 -15.10
N VAL A 298 -12.36 19.33 -14.10
CA VAL A 298 -11.81 19.26 -12.75
C VAL A 298 -12.92 18.94 -11.76
N MET A 299 -12.83 17.78 -11.13
CA MET A 299 -13.75 17.38 -10.06
C MET A 299 -13.20 17.74 -8.67
N ASN A 300 -14.09 18.13 -7.78
CA ASN A 300 -13.80 18.22 -6.35
C ASN A 300 -14.24 16.92 -5.69
N LEU A 301 -13.29 16.25 -5.03
CA LEU A 301 -13.54 15.03 -4.26
C LEU A 301 -13.80 15.33 -2.80
N GLU A 302 -14.51 14.42 -2.13
CA GLU A 302 -14.61 14.41 -0.67
C GLU A 302 -13.19 14.40 -0.05
N GLY A 303 -12.95 15.27 0.95
CA GLY A 303 -11.63 15.47 1.53
C GLY A 303 -10.83 16.61 0.89
N GLY A 304 -11.40 17.38 -0.05
CA GLY A 304 -10.78 18.60 -0.60
C GLY A 304 -9.72 18.36 -1.68
N PHE A 305 -9.63 17.15 -2.23
CA PHE A 305 -8.72 16.84 -3.34
C PHE A 305 -9.30 17.35 -4.66
N LYS A 306 -8.45 18.03 -5.43
CA LYS A 306 -8.77 18.39 -6.82
C LYS A 306 -8.22 17.33 -7.75
N ALA A 307 -9.10 16.73 -8.55
CA ALA A 307 -8.73 15.71 -9.53
C ALA A 307 -9.09 16.15 -10.94
N ILE A 308 -8.33 15.70 -11.91
CA ILE A 308 -8.75 15.72 -13.32
C ILE A 308 -9.76 14.59 -13.46
N SER A 309 -10.80 14.74 -14.28
CA SER A 309 -11.72 13.65 -14.57
C SER A 309 -11.49 13.08 -15.97
N TYR A 310 -11.75 11.78 -16.10
CA TYR A 310 -11.90 11.09 -17.38
C TYR A 310 -13.29 10.47 -17.43
N ASN A 311 -14.15 10.90 -18.32
CA ASN A 311 -15.55 10.44 -18.42
C ASN A 311 -16.30 10.42 -17.07
N GLY A 312 -16.06 11.45 -16.22
CA GLY A 312 -16.68 11.53 -14.89
C GLY A 312 -15.95 10.70 -13.81
N ILE A 313 -14.89 9.95 -14.15
CA ILE A 313 -14.09 9.20 -13.20
C ILE A 313 -12.91 10.06 -12.74
N PRO A 314 -12.72 10.29 -11.42
CA PRO A 314 -11.65 11.12 -10.93
C PRO A 314 -10.27 10.46 -11.12
N VAL A 315 -9.33 11.22 -11.69
CA VAL A 315 -7.91 10.83 -11.81
C VAL A 315 -7.10 11.50 -10.70
N VAL A 316 -6.76 10.75 -9.69
CA VAL A 316 -6.11 11.26 -8.47
C VAL A 316 -4.65 10.84 -8.44
N THR A 317 -3.79 11.69 -7.90
CA THR A 317 -2.41 11.32 -7.63
C THR A 317 -2.26 10.87 -6.20
N ASP A 318 -1.54 9.76 -6.03
CA ASP A 318 -1.09 9.32 -4.73
C ASP A 318 0.45 9.36 -4.68
N ARG A 319 0.96 9.82 -3.52
CA ARG A 319 2.40 9.89 -3.30
C ARG A 319 3.06 8.52 -3.38
N PHE A 320 2.36 7.48 -2.94
CA PHE A 320 2.88 6.13 -2.82
C PHE A 320 2.67 5.28 -4.08
N ALA A 321 1.82 5.72 -5.01
CA ALA A 321 1.63 5.01 -6.28
C ALA A 321 2.98 4.83 -7.00
N PRO A 322 3.36 3.61 -7.42
CA PRO A 322 4.61 3.34 -8.12
C PRO A 322 4.81 4.25 -9.34
N GLU A 323 6.05 4.61 -9.63
CA GLU A 323 6.34 5.48 -10.76
C GLU A 323 5.97 4.82 -12.09
N GLY A 324 5.39 5.61 -12.99
CA GLY A 324 4.95 5.11 -14.30
C GLY A 324 3.62 4.36 -14.28
N ASN A 325 3.02 4.09 -13.12
CA ASN A 325 1.81 3.30 -13.01
C ASN A 325 0.56 4.16 -12.84
N MET A 326 -0.52 3.66 -13.43
CA MET A 326 -1.90 4.12 -13.25
C MET A 326 -2.77 2.89 -12.95
N TYR A 327 -3.55 2.96 -11.91
CA TYR A 327 -4.52 1.93 -11.52
C TYR A 327 -5.92 2.44 -11.78
N ILE A 328 -6.70 1.67 -12.52
CA ILE A 328 -8.12 1.92 -12.79
C ILE A 328 -8.89 0.90 -11.96
N LEU A 329 -9.71 1.37 -11.04
CA LEU A 329 -10.28 0.55 -9.98
C LEU A 329 -11.79 0.72 -9.90
N ASN A 330 -12.47 -0.35 -9.50
CA ASN A 330 -13.77 -0.28 -8.87
C ASN A 330 -13.57 -0.39 -7.35
N THR A 331 -13.66 0.72 -6.64
CA THR A 331 -13.36 0.76 -5.21
C THR A 331 -14.42 0.06 -4.35
N SER A 332 -15.58 -0.24 -4.90
CA SER A 332 -16.65 -0.98 -4.21
C SER A 332 -16.26 -2.42 -3.90
N GLU A 333 -15.36 -3.01 -4.70
CA GLU A 333 -14.89 -4.38 -4.57
C GLU A 333 -13.68 -4.52 -3.62
N PHE A 334 -13.10 -3.40 -3.20
CA PHE A 334 -11.98 -3.41 -2.27
C PHE A 334 -12.46 -3.18 -0.83
N THR A 335 -11.99 -4.03 0.05
CA THR A 335 -12.27 -3.91 1.49
C THR A 335 -10.97 -4.09 2.27
N LEU A 336 -10.68 -3.18 3.19
CA LEU A 336 -9.60 -3.31 4.15
C LEU A 336 -10.16 -4.02 5.41
N HIS A 337 -9.57 -5.15 5.77
CA HIS A 337 -9.91 -5.94 6.95
C HIS A 337 -8.89 -5.79 8.06
#